data_a6e701b894ebe23d9dfa45e3e3baf64c
#
_entry.id   a6e701b894ebe23d9dfa45e3e3baf64c
#
_cell.length_a   1.000
_cell.length_b   1.000
_cell.length_c   1.000
_cell.angle_alpha   90.00
_cell.angle_beta   90.00
_cell.angle_gamma   90.00
#
_symmetry.space_group_name_H-M   'P 1'
#
loop_
_entity.id
_entity.type
_entity.pdbx_description
1 polymer ?
#
loop_
_entity_poly.entity_id
_entity_poly.type
_entity_poly.pdbx_seq_one_letter_code
_entity_poly.pdbx_strand_id
1 'polypeptide(L)'
;MRKKIFYINGTTLPGGGPKHIYQLIKQLNKNEWEPSLCTKRNGDFWEKFYSMRIKLYDLSLQKLSPLTLFKLFFILKKEKPDLIHTHGKGPGLYGRITGKFLSIPVVHTFHGFHYEDLPCFTRWLHLLVDSFLSLITAKHIFVSAGEKNRARKIKFLDDHNSTVIHNGVDCEYIQNISTAKNKIFESIGCDDWKHNKILGTISRISPEKGIHNLISSFSKVIQKVPDLRLIIVGGYPEEHKNYYLKIINFIKKEDLTEHVRILGYRKDALEILKCMDFYISPSLSEGLPISILEAISSRIPIAATEIAGNKDILRNSAFGILVEPNSPECLSLGIIRITQLTQIELNILTRNAYNRIKKHFSIEEMTDKTFLLYNQVLNKNAA
;
A
#
# COMPACT_ATOMS: atom_id res chain seq x y z
N MET A 1 15.86 -19.23 -23.99
CA MET A 1 14.75 -19.63 -23.09
C MET A 1 14.28 -18.41 -22.30
N ARG A 2 12.98 -18.33 -21.96
CA ARG A 2 12.48 -17.28 -21.08
C ARG A 2 12.95 -17.52 -19.64
N LYS A 3 13.30 -16.47 -18.92
CA LYS A 3 13.64 -16.53 -17.50
C LYS A 3 12.38 -16.76 -16.67
N LYS A 4 12.40 -17.70 -15.73
CA LYS A 4 11.26 -18.02 -14.88
C LYS A 4 11.36 -17.25 -13.58
N ILE A 5 10.32 -16.45 -13.27
CA ILE A 5 10.21 -15.74 -12.00
C ILE A 5 9.03 -16.27 -11.18
N PHE A 6 9.28 -16.56 -9.90
CA PHE A 6 8.28 -17.08 -8.99
C PHE A 6 7.97 -16.07 -7.88
N TYR A 7 6.80 -15.46 -7.96
CA TYR A 7 6.32 -14.54 -6.95
C TYR A 7 5.69 -15.29 -5.77
N ILE A 8 5.92 -14.80 -4.54
CA ILE A 8 5.33 -15.39 -3.33
C ILE A 8 4.70 -14.27 -2.50
N ASN A 9 3.38 -14.38 -2.22
CA ASN A 9 2.61 -13.42 -1.45
C ASN A 9 1.67 -14.13 -0.47
N GLY A 10 1.27 -13.45 0.60
CA GLY A 10 0.45 -14.05 1.66
C GLY A 10 -1.05 -14.04 1.43
N THR A 11 -1.56 -13.20 0.50
CA THR A 11 -3.00 -12.96 0.36
C THR A 11 -3.35 -12.42 -1.02
N THR A 12 -4.60 -12.63 -1.44
CA THR A 12 -5.20 -11.96 -2.61
C THR A 12 -6.30 -10.96 -2.22
N LEU A 13 -6.43 -10.66 -0.92
CA LEU A 13 -7.30 -9.58 -0.44
C LEU A 13 -6.80 -8.22 -0.97
N PRO A 14 -7.70 -7.26 -1.19
CA PRO A 14 -7.32 -5.92 -1.61
C PRO A 14 -6.32 -5.27 -0.67
N GLY A 15 -5.23 -4.76 -1.24
CA GLY A 15 -4.14 -4.14 -0.49
C GLY A 15 -2.91 -3.85 -1.34
N GLY A 16 -1.93 -3.16 -0.77
CA GLY A 16 -0.72 -2.72 -1.47
C GLY A 16 0.10 -3.87 -2.07
N GLY A 17 0.32 -4.96 -1.32
CA GLY A 17 1.12 -6.10 -1.77
C GLY A 17 0.56 -6.79 -3.02
N PRO A 18 -0.69 -7.30 -3.01
CA PRO A 18 -1.31 -7.89 -4.20
C PRO A 18 -1.37 -6.94 -5.39
N LYS A 19 -1.66 -5.65 -5.16
CA LYS A 19 -1.69 -4.64 -6.20
C LYS A 19 -0.31 -4.41 -6.82
N HIS A 20 0.73 -4.32 -6.01
CA HIS A 20 2.12 -4.19 -6.45
C HIS A 20 2.53 -5.36 -7.35
N ILE A 21 2.27 -6.61 -6.93
CA ILE A 21 2.60 -7.80 -7.72
C ILE A 21 1.81 -7.83 -9.03
N TYR A 22 0.52 -7.48 -8.96
CA TYR A 22 -0.32 -7.40 -10.17
C TYR A 22 0.26 -6.42 -11.20
N GLN A 23 0.71 -5.26 -10.75
CA GLN A 23 1.34 -4.25 -11.60
C GLN A 23 2.66 -4.77 -12.19
N LEU A 24 3.53 -5.40 -11.38
CA LEU A 24 4.78 -6.01 -11.86
C LEU A 24 4.51 -7.05 -12.96
N ILE A 25 3.59 -7.97 -12.73
CA ILE A 25 3.29 -9.04 -13.70
C ILE A 25 2.64 -8.46 -14.97
N LYS A 26 1.80 -7.43 -14.85
CA LYS A 26 1.15 -6.76 -15.98
C LYS A 26 2.16 -6.12 -16.93
N GLN A 27 3.24 -5.53 -16.40
CA GLN A 27 4.29 -4.85 -17.16
C GLN A 27 5.45 -5.76 -17.58
N LEU A 28 5.43 -7.01 -17.13
CA LEU A 28 6.50 -7.95 -17.44
C LEU A 28 6.56 -8.27 -18.94
N ASN A 29 7.75 -8.19 -19.54
CA ASN A 29 7.95 -8.62 -20.93
C ASN A 29 7.82 -10.15 -21.03
N LYS A 30 6.69 -10.61 -21.54
CA LYS A 30 6.34 -12.04 -21.67
C LYS A 30 7.23 -12.82 -22.66
N ASN A 31 7.98 -12.13 -23.51
CA ASN A 31 8.97 -12.76 -24.39
C ASN A 31 10.26 -13.12 -23.64
N GLU A 32 10.57 -12.42 -22.57
CA GLU A 32 11.78 -12.61 -21.76
C GLU A 32 11.49 -13.38 -20.46
N TRP A 33 10.32 -13.21 -19.89
CA TRP A 33 9.97 -13.71 -18.56
C TRP A 33 8.72 -14.60 -18.57
N GLU A 34 8.75 -15.64 -17.76
CA GLU A 34 7.62 -16.52 -17.45
C GLU A 34 7.27 -16.42 -15.97
N PRO A 35 6.21 -15.64 -15.59
CA PRO A 35 5.83 -15.47 -14.20
C PRO A 35 4.97 -16.61 -13.68
N SER A 36 5.15 -16.97 -12.41
CA SER A 36 4.23 -17.79 -11.62
C SER A 36 4.02 -17.16 -10.25
N LEU A 37 2.91 -17.46 -9.59
CA LEU A 37 2.56 -16.88 -8.30
C LEU A 37 2.04 -17.92 -7.32
N CYS A 38 2.61 -17.95 -6.12
CA CYS A 38 2.09 -18.67 -4.96
C CYS A 38 1.47 -17.68 -3.97
N THR A 39 0.20 -17.86 -3.67
CA THR A 39 -0.55 -16.95 -2.76
C THR A 39 -1.80 -17.65 -2.23
N LYS A 40 -2.40 -17.16 -1.16
CA LYS A 40 -3.69 -17.65 -0.68
C LYS A 40 -4.83 -17.15 -1.55
N ARG A 41 -5.73 -18.05 -1.98
CA ARG A 41 -6.99 -17.72 -2.66
C ARG A 41 -8.03 -17.23 -1.63
N ASN A 42 -8.06 -15.92 -1.38
CA ASN A 42 -8.95 -15.33 -0.37
C ASN A 42 -9.46 -13.92 -0.72
N GLY A 43 -9.30 -13.46 -1.96
CA GLY A 43 -9.75 -12.13 -2.38
C GLY A 43 -9.74 -11.90 -3.88
N ASP A 44 -10.22 -10.72 -4.28
CA ASP A 44 -10.48 -10.32 -5.68
C ASP A 44 -9.24 -10.35 -6.59
N PHE A 45 -8.05 -10.21 -6.02
CA PHE A 45 -6.83 -10.27 -6.82
C PHE A 45 -6.56 -11.68 -7.36
N TRP A 46 -7.18 -12.73 -6.80
CA TRP A 46 -7.04 -14.08 -7.36
C TRP A 46 -7.58 -14.14 -8.79
N GLU A 47 -8.79 -13.64 -9.02
CA GLU A 47 -9.41 -13.63 -10.34
C GLU A 47 -8.65 -12.72 -11.33
N LYS A 48 -8.10 -11.60 -10.84
CA LYS A 48 -7.22 -10.73 -11.64
C LYS A 48 -5.95 -11.44 -12.09
N PHE A 49 -5.30 -12.21 -11.21
CA PHE A 49 -4.13 -13.02 -11.58
C PHE A 49 -4.50 -14.18 -12.49
N TYR A 50 -5.64 -14.83 -12.24
CA TYR A 50 -6.13 -15.93 -13.08
C TYR A 50 -6.38 -15.47 -14.52
N SER A 51 -6.95 -14.29 -14.72
CA SER A 51 -7.18 -13.70 -16.04
C SER A 51 -5.89 -13.39 -16.81
N MET A 52 -4.74 -13.26 -16.13
CA MET A 52 -3.43 -13.09 -16.78
C MET A 52 -2.86 -14.38 -17.38
N ARG A 53 -3.51 -15.53 -17.15
CA ARG A 53 -3.10 -16.86 -17.63
C ARG A 53 -1.69 -17.27 -17.18
N ILE A 54 -1.33 -16.90 -15.95
CA ILE A 54 -0.10 -17.33 -15.28
C ILE A 54 -0.37 -18.57 -14.42
N LYS A 55 0.70 -19.31 -14.07
CA LYS A 55 0.57 -20.43 -13.12
C LYS A 55 0.32 -19.90 -11.72
N LEU A 56 -0.77 -20.37 -11.08
CA LEU A 56 -1.17 -19.98 -9.72
C LEU A 56 -1.13 -21.18 -8.77
N TYR A 57 -0.60 -20.97 -7.57
CA TYR A 57 -0.56 -21.96 -6.49
C TYR A 57 -1.28 -21.41 -5.27
N ASP A 58 -2.37 -22.08 -4.83
CA ASP A 58 -3.07 -21.73 -3.57
C ASP A 58 -2.33 -22.34 -2.39
N LEU A 59 -1.66 -21.50 -1.60
CA LEU A 59 -0.95 -21.93 -0.40
C LEU A 59 -1.03 -20.85 0.69
N SER A 60 -1.38 -21.24 1.91
CA SER A 60 -1.41 -20.32 3.05
C SER A 60 -0.01 -20.19 3.65
N LEU A 61 0.53 -18.96 3.60
CA LEU A 61 1.90 -18.64 4.03
C LEU A 61 1.94 -17.69 5.24
N GLN A 62 0.81 -17.53 5.94
CA GLN A 62 0.70 -16.60 7.06
C GLN A 62 1.10 -17.23 8.41
N LYS A 63 0.81 -18.52 8.60
CA LYS A 63 1.14 -19.25 9.83
C LYS A 63 2.34 -20.15 9.58
N LEU A 64 3.25 -20.22 10.56
CA LEU A 64 4.40 -21.10 10.46
C LEU A 64 3.94 -22.57 10.47
N SER A 65 4.29 -23.32 9.44
CA SER A 65 3.94 -24.73 9.26
C SER A 65 5.02 -25.45 8.46
N PRO A 66 5.64 -26.51 9.03
CA PRO A 66 6.61 -27.35 8.31
C PRO A 66 6.00 -27.96 7.04
N LEU A 67 4.75 -28.39 7.08
CA LEU A 67 4.04 -28.94 5.92
C LEU A 67 3.91 -27.93 4.78
N THR A 68 3.67 -26.66 5.10
CA THR A 68 3.62 -25.58 4.11
C THR A 68 5.00 -25.35 3.49
N LEU A 69 6.07 -25.43 4.29
CA LEU A 69 7.44 -25.33 3.80
C LEU A 69 7.76 -26.47 2.81
N PHE A 70 7.42 -27.70 3.16
CA PHE A 70 7.56 -28.86 2.28
C PHE A 70 6.78 -28.72 0.97
N LYS A 71 5.52 -28.30 1.04
CA LYS A 71 4.70 -28.05 -0.17
C LYS A 71 5.36 -27.03 -1.08
N LEU A 72 5.80 -25.90 -0.53
CA LEU A 72 6.46 -24.84 -1.31
C LEU A 72 7.77 -25.35 -1.92
N PHE A 73 8.57 -26.11 -1.16
CA PHE A 73 9.81 -26.71 -1.65
C PHE A 73 9.56 -27.59 -2.88
N PHE A 74 8.57 -28.50 -2.86
CA PHE A 74 8.28 -29.35 -4.01
C PHE A 74 7.72 -28.58 -5.20
N ILE A 75 6.91 -27.53 -4.97
CA ILE A 75 6.45 -26.64 -6.04
C ILE A 75 7.65 -25.98 -6.72
N LEU A 76 8.54 -25.36 -5.96
CA LEU A 76 9.73 -24.68 -6.51
C LEU A 76 10.70 -25.64 -7.18
N LYS A 77 10.91 -26.85 -6.63
CA LYS A 77 11.73 -27.91 -7.23
C LYS A 77 11.16 -28.37 -8.57
N LYS A 78 9.84 -28.43 -8.73
CA LYS A 78 9.16 -28.78 -9.98
C LYS A 78 9.23 -27.66 -11.01
N GLU A 79 8.93 -26.40 -10.59
CA GLU A 79 8.88 -25.24 -11.49
C GLU A 79 10.27 -24.77 -11.92
N LYS A 80 11.30 -24.98 -11.10
CA LYS A 80 12.70 -24.59 -11.33
C LYS A 80 12.81 -23.13 -11.77
N PRO A 81 12.35 -22.16 -10.94
CA PRO A 81 12.47 -20.76 -11.29
C PRO A 81 13.93 -20.30 -11.23
N ASP A 82 14.28 -19.33 -12.08
CA ASP A 82 15.58 -18.67 -12.07
C ASP A 82 15.69 -17.66 -10.92
N LEU A 83 14.55 -17.10 -10.49
CA LEU A 83 14.45 -16.09 -9.45
C LEU A 83 13.16 -16.26 -8.63
N ILE A 84 13.27 -16.06 -7.32
CA ILE A 84 12.11 -15.96 -6.42
C ILE A 84 11.97 -14.50 -5.97
N HIS A 85 10.75 -13.95 -6.01
CA HIS A 85 10.44 -12.64 -5.43
C HIS A 85 9.37 -12.76 -4.36
N THR A 86 9.72 -12.48 -3.11
CA THR A 86 8.83 -12.62 -1.95
C THR A 86 8.34 -11.27 -1.45
N HIS A 87 7.07 -11.22 -0.97
CA HIS A 87 6.42 -10.01 -0.51
C HIS A 87 5.81 -10.20 0.89
N GLY A 88 6.27 -9.41 1.87
CA GLY A 88 5.80 -9.46 3.26
C GLY A 88 6.42 -10.56 4.11
N LYS A 89 6.13 -10.53 5.43
CA LYS A 89 6.88 -11.31 6.44
C LYS A 89 6.76 -12.83 6.26
N GLY A 90 5.55 -13.37 6.27
CA GLY A 90 5.32 -14.82 6.15
C GLY A 90 5.85 -15.41 4.84
N PRO A 91 5.41 -14.92 3.67
CA PRO A 91 5.95 -15.33 2.37
C PRO A 91 7.46 -15.16 2.27
N GLY A 92 8.01 -14.07 2.85
CA GLY A 92 9.44 -13.82 2.93
C GLY A 92 10.20 -14.88 3.70
N LEU A 93 9.66 -15.39 4.81
CA LEU A 93 10.26 -16.47 5.57
C LEU A 93 10.35 -17.76 4.72
N TYR A 94 9.19 -18.19 4.18
CA TYR A 94 9.12 -19.42 3.40
C TYR A 94 9.95 -19.38 2.14
N GLY A 95 9.85 -18.30 1.36
CA GLY A 95 10.55 -18.18 0.08
C GLY A 95 12.07 -18.05 0.23
N ARG A 96 12.55 -17.32 1.25
CA ARG A 96 13.99 -17.16 1.52
C ARG A 96 14.62 -18.49 1.96
N ILE A 97 13.97 -19.23 2.86
CA ILE A 97 14.44 -20.54 3.32
C ILE A 97 14.46 -21.54 2.14
N THR A 98 13.34 -21.70 1.43
CA THR A 98 13.27 -22.63 0.30
C THR A 98 14.19 -22.27 -0.85
N GLY A 99 14.34 -20.98 -1.16
CA GLY A 99 15.28 -20.50 -2.16
C GLY A 99 16.72 -20.88 -1.82
N LYS A 100 17.13 -20.72 -0.56
CA LYS A 100 18.46 -21.15 -0.08
C LYS A 100 18.69 -22.65 -0.26
N PHE A 101 17.72 -23.50 0.12
CA PHE A 101 17.84 -24.95 -0.03
C PHE A 101 17.91 -25.41 -1.49
N LEU A 102 17.26 -24.67 -2.40
CA LEU A 102 17.25 -24.98 -3.83
C LEU A 102 18.31 -24.21 -4.63
N SER A 103 19.15 -23.42 -3.96
CA SER A 103 20.15 -22.54 -4.59
C SER A 103 19.56 -21.56 -5.61
N ILE A 104 18.32 -21.12 -5.36
CA ILE A 104 17.62 -20.13 -6.20
C ILE A 104 17.76 -18.76 -5.54
N PRO A 105 18.24 -17.72 -6.26
CA PRO A 105 18.35 -16.37 -5.71
C PRO A 105 16.99 -15.79 -5.33
N VAL A 106 16.95 -15.08 -4.18
CA VAL A 106 15.72 -14.51 -3.66
C VAL A 106 15.83 -12.99 -3.56
N VAL A 107 14.88 -12.28 -4.16
CA VAL A 107 14.60 -10.87 -3.90
C VAL A 107 13.45 -10.78 -2.90
N HIS A 108 13.54 -9.87 -1.92
CA HIS A 108 12.50 -9.67 -0.93
C HIS A 108 12.06 -8.22 -0.86
N THR A 109 10.75 -7.94 -1.03
CA THR A 109 10.18 -6.60 -0.86
C THR A 109 9.48 -6.46 0.49
N PHE A 110 9.91 -5.45 1.26
CA PHE A 110 9.22 -4.99 2.46
C PHE A 110 8.11 -3.99 2.06
N HIS A 111 6.86 -4.26 2.48
CA HIS A 111 5.70 -3.40 2.26
C HIS A 111 5.26 -2.66 3.53
N GLY A 112 6.12 -2.52 4.49
CA GLY A 112 5.91 -1.90 5.78
C GLY A 112 6.84 -2.53 6.81
N PHE A 113 7.70 -1.71 7.41
CA PHE A 113 8.65 -2.14 8.43
C PHE A 113 8.07 -1.80 9.82
N HIS A 114 7.07 -2.62 10.22
CA HIS A 114 6.25 -2.39 11.41
C HIS A 114 6.74 -3.25 12.58
N TYR A 115 7.92 -2.96 13.13
CA TYR A 115 8.44 -3.66 14.31
C TYR A 115 8.35 -2.82 15.59
N GLU A 116 8.16 -1.49 15.44
CA GLU A 116 8.14 -0.54 16.56
C GLU A 116 6.94 -0.77 17.50
N ASP A 117 5.81 -1.25 16.94
CA ASP A 117 4.57 -1.50 17.67
C ASP A 117 4.54 -2.85 18.41
N LEU A 118 5.59 -3.67 18.26
CA LEU A 118 5.67 -4.97 18.90
C LEU A 118 6.29 -4.88 20.30
N PRO A 119 5.85 -5.74 21.27
CA PRO A 119 6.53 -5.88 22.56
C PRO A 119 8.02 -6.18 22.39
N CYS A 120 8.87 -5.64 23.26
CA CYS A 120 10.33 -5.69 23.13
C CYS A 120 10.88 -7.09 22.79
N PHE A 121 10.42 -8.14 23.46
CA PHE A 121 10.88 -9.50 23.24
C PHE A 121 10.47 -10.03 21.85
N THR A 122 9.19 -9.83 21.48
CA THR A 122 8.67 -10.24 20.16
C THR A 122 9.37 -9.49 19.05
N ARG A 123 9.59 -8.19 19.23
CA ARG A 123 10.35 -7.33 18.32
C ARG A 123 11.77 -7.87 18.11
N TRP A 124 12.48 -8.16 19.22
CA TRP A 124 13.84 -8.69 19.17
C TRP A 124 13.90 -10.02 18.40
N LEU A 125 12.96 -10.95 18.67
CA LEU A 125 12.90 -12.24 17.97
C LEU A 125 12.66 -12.06 16.46
N HIS A 126 11.73 -11.19 16.08
CA HIS A 126 11.48 -10.91 14.66
C HIS A 126 12.69 -10.31 13.96
N LEU A 127 13.38 -9.36 14.61
CA LEU A 127 14.58 -8.74 14.07
C LEU A 127 15.72 -9.76 13.93
N LEU A 128 15.89 -10.67 14.89
CA LEU A 128 16.87 -11.75 14.83
C LEU A 128 16.60 -12.66 13.63
N VAL A 129 15.35 -13.13 13.48
CA VAL A 129 14.95 -14.00 12.35
C VAL A 129 15.20 -13.29 11.01
N ASP A 130 14.75 -12.04 10.88
CA ASP A 130 14.96 -11.29 9.64
C ASP A 130 16.45 -11.01 9.36
N SER A 131 17.28 -10.81 10.38
CA SER A 131 18.74 -10.67 10.23
C SER A 131 19.36 -11.94 9.63
N PHE A 132 18.99 -13.11 10.14
CA PHE A 132 19.44 -14.39 9.56
C PHE A 132 18.94 -14.55 8.12
N LEU A 133 17.68 -14.26 7.88
CA LEU A 133 17.12 -14.34 6.54
C LEU A 133 17.76 -13.35 5.56
N SER A 134 18.26 -12.21 6.06
CA SER A 134 19.00 -11.23 5.27
C SER A 134 20.29 -11.83 4.67
N LEU A 135 20.99 -12.69 5.40
CA LEU A 135 22.23 -13.34 4.94
C LEU A 135 22.01 -14.28 3.74
N ILE A 136 20.80 -14.80 3.60
CA ILE A 136 20.40 -15.71 2.52
C ILE A 136 19.54 -15.07 1.44
N THR A 137 19.43 -13.74 1.46
CA THR A 137 18.63 -12.95 0.51
C THR A 137 19.56 -12.21 -0.44
N ALA A 138 19.40 -12.42 -1.75
CA ALA A 138 20.24 -11.79 -2.76
C ALA A 138 20.09 -10.26 -2.79
N LYS A 139 18.83 -9.74 -2.68
CA LYS A 139 18.54 -8.31 -2.61
C LYS A 139 17.26 -8.03 -1.82
N HIS A 140 17.27 -6.91 -1.08
CA HIS A 140 16.12 -6.35 -0.39
C HIS A 140 15.62 -5.10 -1.10
N ILE A 141 14.31 -5.00 -1.26
CA ILE A 141 13.63 -3.82 -1.77
C ILE A 141 12.82 -3.20 -0.62
N PHE A 142 13.04 -1.93 -0.35
CA PHE A 142 12.19 -1.10 0.49
C PHE A 142 11.35 -0.21 -0.39
N VAL A 143 10.06 -0.09 -0.07
CA VAL A 143 9.15 0.74 -0.86
C VAL A 143 9.28 2.23 -0.55
N SER A 144 9.99 2.59 0.53
CA SER A 144 10.29 3.98 0.88
C SER A 144 11.71 4.15 1.46
N ALA A 145 12.29 5.34 1.27
CA ALA A 145 13.58 5.69 1.87
C ALA A 145 13.48 5.73 3.41
N GLY A 146 12.34 6.20 3.93
CA GLY A 146 12.09 6.22 5.35
C GLY A 146 12.10 4.83 5.98
N GLU A 147 11.57 3.81 5.32
CA GLU A 147 11.65 2.42 5.79
C GLU A 147 13.08 1.87 5.76
N LYS A 148 13.81 2.11 4.67
CA LYS A 148 15.22 1.74 4.58
C LYS A 148 16.04 2.36 5.71
N ASN A 149 15.80 3.65 6.01
CA ASN A 149 16.49 4.35 7.09
C ASN A 149 16.14 3.77 8.48
N ARG A 150 14.89 3.33 8.71
CA ARG A 150 14.52 2.61 9.94
C ARG A 150 15.26 1.28 10.06
N ALA A 151 15.31 0.49 8.99
CA ALA A 151 16.04 -0.77 8.97
C ALA A 151 17.54 -0.58 9.27
N ARG A 152 18.16 0.48 8.73
CA ARG A 152 19.56 0.85 9.04
C ARG A 152 19.78 1.19 10.53
N LYS A 153 18.88 1.96 11.14
CA LYS A 153 19.01 2.36 12.56
C LYS A 153 19.06 1.16 13.50
N ILE A 154 18.39 0.09 13.18
CA ILE A 154 18.40 -1.14 13.98
C ILE A 154 19.48 -2.14 13.54
N LYS A 155 20.44 -1.72 12.70
CA LYS A 155 21.59 -2.52 12.20
C LYS A 155 21.15 -3.87 11.62
N PHE A 156 19.99 -3.89 10.99
CA PHE A 156 19.33 -5.11 10.53
C PHE A 156 19.83 -5.55 9.15
N LEU A 157 20.27 -4.63 8.31
CA LEU A 157 20.59 -4.89 6.92
C LEU A 157 21.89 -4.23 6.49
N ASP A 158 22.64 -4.96 5.66
CA ASP A 158 23.74 -4.40 4.90
C ASP A 158 23.21 -3.53 3.76
N ASP A 159 23.74 -2.31 3.65
CA ASP A 159 23.38 -1.36 2.60
C ASP A 159 23.64 -1.85 1.19
N HIS A 160 24.69 -2.67 1.01
CA HIS A 160 25.06 -3.23 -0.28
C HIS A 160 24.00 -4.17 -0.86
N ASN A 161 23.20 -4.82 0.00
CA ASN A 161 22.15 -5.75 -0.40
C ASN A 161 20.75 -5.13 -0.37
N SER A 162 20.60 -3.82 -0.13
CA SER A 162 19.31 -3.17 -0.02
C SER A 162 19.17 -1.97 -0.97
N THR A 163 18.02 -1.85 -1.59
CA THR A 163 17.67 -0.73 -2.47
C THR A 163 16.28 -0.17 -2.15
N VAL A 164 16.02 1.06 -2.58
CA VAL A 164 14.68 1.66 -2.51
C VAL A 164 14.08 1.63 -3.92
N ILE A 165 12.93 0.96 -4.04
CA ILE A 165 12.09 1.01 -5.24
C ILE A 165 10.69 1.34 -4.77
N HIS A 166 10.23 2.56 -5.08
CA HIS A 166 8.91 3.03 -4.67
C HIS A 166 7.79 2.23 -5.35
N ASN A 167 6.64 2.11 -4.68
CA ASN A 167 5.43 1.65 -5.34
C ASN A 167 5.08 2.59 -6.49
N GLY A 168 4.58 2.01 -7.58
CA GLY A 168 4.14 2.76 -8.76
C GLY A 168 2.62 2.85 -8.87
N VAL A 169 2.16 3.84 -9.64
CA VAL A 169 0.76 4.03 -10.00
C VAL A 169 0.64 4.33 -11.49
N ASP A 170 -0.41 3.82 -12.12
CA ASP A 170 -0.75 4.10 -13.53
C ASP A 170 -1.49 5.43 -13.61
N CYS A 171 -0.73 6.53 -13.73
CA CYS A 171 -1.27 7.89 -13.74
C CYS A 171 -2.24 8.12 -14.91
N GLU A 172 -1.93 7.57 -16.09
CA GLU A 172 -2.73 7.77 -17.30
C GLU A 172 -4.07 7.01 -17.19
N TYR A 173 -4.02 5.77 -16.73
CA TYR A 173 -5.24 5.01 -16.46
C TYR A 173 -6.16 5.75 -15.49
N ILE A 174 -5.63 6.26 -14.37
CA ILE A 174 -6.42 6.99 -13.36
C ILE A 174 -6.99 8.29 -13.93
N GLN A 175 -6.22 9.05 -14.72
CA GLN A 175 -6.73 10.27 -15.37
C GLN A 175 -7.90 9.97 -16.29
N ASN A 176 -7.85 8.86 -17.03
CA ASN A 176 -8.84 8.47 -18.03
C ASN A 176 -10.09 7.79 -17.44
N ILE A 177 -10.14 7.53 -16.12
CA ILE A 177 -11.37 7.05 -15.47
C ILE A 177 -12.44 8.13 -15.62
N SER A 178 -13.48 7.84 -16.40
CA SER A 178 -14.66 8.69 -16.50
C SER A 178 -15.58 8.44 -15.31
N THR A 179 -16.02 9.50 -14.65
CA THR A 179 -16.88 9.40 -13.46
C THR A 179 -18.07 10.33 -13.61
N ALA A 180 -19.26 9.77 -13.53
CA ALA A 180 -20.47 10.57 -13.36
C ALA A 180 -20.74 10.75 -11.86
N LYS A 181 -20.31 11.90 -11.27
CA LYS A 181 -20.39 12.20 -9.82
C LYS A 181 -21.79 11.88 -9.27
N ASN A 182 -22.85 12.29 -9.97
CA ASN A 182 -24.22 12.04 -9.55
C ASN A 182 -24.56 10.55 -9.43
N LYS A 183 -24.14 9.73 -10.40
CA LYS A 183 -24.37 8.27 -10.36
C LYS A 183 -23.61 7.59 -9.23
N ILE A 184 -22.39 8.06 -8.94
CA ILE A 184 -21.61 7.55 -7.81
C ILE A 184 -22.33 7.90 -6.50
N PHE A 185 -22.75 9.16 -6.30
CA PHE A 185 -23.44 9.56 -5.08
C PHE A 185 -24.74 8.80 -4.86
N GLU A 186 -25.52 8.58 -5.92
CA GLU A 186 -26.70 7.72 -5.88
C GLU A 186 -26.37 6.29 -5.45
N SER A 187 -25.32 5.70 -6.05
CA SER A 187 -24.88 4.33 -5.75
C SER A 187 -24.36 4.11 -4.32
N ILE A 188 -23.95 5.17 -3.65
CA ILE A 188 -23.44 5.14 -2.26
C ILE A 188 -24.41 5.74 -1.25
N GLY A 189 -25.64 6.10 -1.68
CA GLY A 189 -26.68 6.68 -0.81
C GLY A 189 -26.30 8.05 -0.23
N CYS A 190 -25.69 8.91 -1.04
CA CYS A 190 -25.24 10.25 -0.68
C CYS A 190 -25.77 11.32 -1.65
N ASP A 191 -27.00 11.15 -2.15
CA ASP A 191 -27.61 12.06 -3.12
C ASP A 191 -27.74 13.50 -2.59
N ASP A 192 -27.97 13.62 -1.31
CA ASP A 192 -28.04 14.87 -0.54
C ASP A 192 -26.69 15.61 -0.45
N TRP A 193 -25.55 14.92 -0.73
CA TRP A 193 -24.20 15.48 -0.63
C TRP A 193 -23.65 16.03 -1.96
N LYS A 194 -24.45 16.05 -3.02
CA LYS A 194 -24.02 16.47 -4.38
C LYS A 194 -23.40 17.87 -4.42
N HIS A 195 -23.86 18.76 -3.54
CA HIS A 195 -23.41 20.14 -3.46
C HIS A 195 -22.41 20.40 -2.33
N ASN A 196 -22.12 19.40 -1.50
CA ASN A 196 -21.14 19.51 -0.42
C ASN A 196 -19.71 19.30 -0.92
N LYS A 197 -18.75 19.84 -0.19
CA LYS A 197 -17.33 19.47 -0.34
C LYS A 197 -17.08 18.12 0.29
N ILE A 198 -16.38 17.26 -0.41
CA ILE A 198 -16.12 15.88 0.01
C ILE A 198 -14.67 15.71 0.41
N LEU A 199 -14.44 15.44 1.70
CA LEU A 199 -13.20 14.90 2.22
C LEU A 199 -13.27 13.37 2.16
N GLY A 200 -12.23 12.69 1.66
CA GLY A 200 -12.26 11.25 1.58
C GLY A 200 -10.98 10.56 1.99
N THR A 201 -11.10 9.30 2.35
CA THR A 201 -9.96 8.39 2.56
C THR A 201 -10.26 7.00 2.01
N ILE A 202 -9.25 6.35 1.45
CA ILE A 202 -9.33 4.95 0.99
C ILE A 202 -8.30 4.14 1.77
N SER A 203 -8.78 3.35 2.73
CA SER A 203 -7.92 2.47 3.53
C SER A 203 -8.74 1.39 4.24
N ARG A 204 -8.08 0.32 4.65
CA ARG A 204 -8.69 -0.62 5.61
C ARG A 204 -9.00 0.11 6.93
N ILE A 205 -10.06 -0.32 7.60
CA ILE A 205 -10.36 0.18 8.94
C ILE A 205 -9.62 -0.71 9.95
N SER A 206 -8.44 -0.24 10.34
CA SER A 206 -7.55 -0.90 11.31
C SER A 206 -6.79 0.15 12.11
N PRO A 207 -6.28 -0.18 13.32
CA PRO A 207 -5.67 0.80 14.22
C PRO A 207 -4.55 1.61 13.57
N GLU A 208 -3.68 0.96 12.81
CA GLU A 208 -2.53 1.59 12.13
C GLU A 208 -2.94 2.60 11.04
N LYS A 209 -4.20 2.55 10.58
CA LYS A 209 -4.74 3.51 9.61
C LYS A 209 -5.30 4.78 10.24
N GLY A 210 -5.37 4.86 11.56
CA GLY A 210 -5.68 6.08 12.30
C GLY A 210 -7.09 6.65 12.07
N ILE A 211 -8.06 5.81 11.65
CA ILE A 211 -9.44 6.28 11.38
C ILE A 211 -10.09 6.88 12.63
N HIS A 212 -9.76 6.38 13.83
CA HIS A 212 -10.24 6.98 15.09
C HIS A 212 -9.78 8.44 15.25
N ASN A 213 -8.51 8.75 14.88
CA ASN A 213 -7.99 10.12 14.89
C ASN A 213 -8.69 10.99 13.84
N LEU A 214 -9.02 10.41 12.67
CA LEU A 214 -9.75 11.12 11.62
C LEU A 214 -11.17 11.52 12.11
N ILE A 215 -11.92 10.60 12.71
CA ILE A 215 -13.25 10.92 13.20
C ILE A 215 -13.17 11.96 14.33
N SER A 216 -12.23 11.80 15.28
CA SER A 216 -12.01 12.77 16.36
C SER A 216 -11.57 14.16 15.85
N SER A 217 -10.80 14.23 14.77
CA SER A 217 -10.46 15.49 14.13
C SER A 217 -11.64 16.08 13.38
N PHE A 218 -12.43 15.24 12.71
CA PHE A 218 -13.55 15.68 11.89
C PHE A 218 -14.68 16.29 12.73
N SER A 219 -14.93 15.82 13.97
CA SER A 219 -15.89 16.47 14.90
C SER A 219 -15.53 17.93 15.19
N LYS A 220 -14.24 18.27 15.18
CA LYS A 220 -13.76 19.66 15.35
C LYS A 220 -13.81 20.45 14.04
N VAL A 221 -13.56 19.78 12.90
CA VAL A 221 -13.54 20.39 11.58
C VAL A 221 -14.94 20.86 11.17
N ILE A 222 -15.97 20.03 11.40
CA ILE A 222 -17.34 20.32 10.97
C ILE A 222 -17.90 21.59 11.62
N GLN A 223 -17.44 21.95 12.81
CA GLN A 223 -17.81 23.21 13.49
C GLN A 223 -17.30 24.46 12.74
N LYS A 224 -16.20 24.34 11.97
CA LYS A 224 -15.58 25.43 11.19
C LYS A 224 -15.87 25.35 9.70
N VAL A 225 -16.17 24.15 9.19
CA VAL A 225 -16.45 23.88 7.78
C VAL A 225 -17.72 23.03 7.68
N PRO A 226 -18.91 23.58 7.96
CA PRO A 226 -20.17 22.81 8.09
C PRO A 226 -20.62 22.12 6.80
N ASP A 227 -20.20 22.61 5.63
CA ASP A 227 -20.51 22.02 4.32
C ASP A 227 -19.60 20.82 3.95
N LEU A 228 -18.63 20.47 4.81
CA LEU A 228 -17.76 19.35 4.54
C LEU A 228 -18.45 18.01 4.88
N ARG A 229 -18.25 17.00 4.05
CA ARG A 229 -18.72 15.64 4.27
C ARG A 229 -17.53 14.68 4.19
N LEU A 230 -17.57 13.61 4.99
CA LEU A 230 -16.48 12.64 5.05
C LEU A 230 -16.90 11.28 4.50
N ILE A 231 -16.20 10.81 3.47
CA ILE A 231 -16.36 9.46 2.90
C ILE A 231 -15.15 8.60 3.26
N ILE A 232 -15.41 7.44 3.86
CA ILE A 232 -14.40 6.43 4.20
C ILE A 232 -14.67 5.19 3.35
N VAL A 233 -13.75 4.88 2.44
CA VAL A 233 -13.82 3.70 1.56
C VAL A 233 -12.86 2.65 2.06
N GLY A 234 -13.37 1.49 2.46
CA GLY A 234 -12.60 0.34 2.89
C GLY A 234 -13.29 -0.48 3.96
N GLY A 235 -13.07 -1.77 3.91
CA GLY A 235 -13.57 -2.70 4.92
C GLY A 235 -12.61 -2.86 6.10
N TYR A 236 -13.01 -3.67 7.06
CA TYR A 236 -12.18 -4.07 8.20
C TYR A 236 -11.87 -5.57 8.13
N PRO A 237 -10.67 -6.01 8.52
CA PRO A 237 -10.38 -7.41 8.82
C PRO A 237 -11.18 -7.88 10.05
N GLU A 238 -11.56 -9.16 10.11
CA GLU A 238 -12.39 -9.68 11.20
C GLU A 238 -11.75 -9.47 12.59
N GLU A 239 -10.44 -9.57 12.69
CA GLU A 239 -9.68 -9.26 13.91
C GLU A 239 -9.82 -7.81 14.38
N HIS A 240 -10.24 -6.89 13.50
CA HIS A 240 -10.46 -5.47 13.82
C HIS A 240 -11.94 -5.07 13.93
N LYS A 241 -12.85 -6.02 13.98
CA LYS A 241 -14.30 -5.76 14.14
C LYS A 241 -14.62 -4.89 15.37
N ASN A 242 -14.00 -5.18 16.50
CA ASN A 242 -14.19 -4.39 17.73
C ASN A 242 -13.71 -2.93 17.55
N TYR A 243 -12.63 -2.73 16.81
CA TYR A 243 -12.14 -1.39 16.48
C TYR A 243 -13.13 -0.66 15.56
N TYR A 244 -13.66 -1.32 14.54
CA TYR A 244 -14.70 -0.77 13.67
C TYR A 244 -15.95 -0.36 14.46
N LEU A 245 -16.45 -1.23 15.36
CA LEU A 245 -17.62 -0.93 16.20
C LEU A 245 -17.38 0.29 17.11
N LYS A 246 -16.18 0.45 17.67
CA LYS A 246 -15.83 1.66 18.42
C LYS A 246 -15.91 2.94 17.57
N ILE A 247 -15.48 2.89 16.31
CA ILE A 247 -15.59 4.03 15.37
C ILE A 247 -17.05 4.37 15.10
N ILE A 248 -17.91 3.37 14.81
CA ILE A 248 -19.34 3.58 14.58
C ILE A 248 -20.01 4.21 15.80
N ASN A 249 -19.71 3.69 17.00
CA ASN A 249 -20.26 4.24 18.24
C ASN A 249 -19.79 5.69 18.50
N PHE A 250 -18.53 5.98 18.16
CA PHE A 250 -18.00 7.34 18.30
C PHE A 250 -18.66 8.33 17.30
N ILE A 251 -18.88 7.92 16.05
CA ILE A 251 -19.63 8.72 15.07
C ILE A 251 -21.03 9.07 15.60
N LYS A 252 -21.75 8.10 16.19
CA LYS A 252 -23.06 8.33 16.76
C LYS A 252 -23.00 9.27 17.97
N LYS A 253 -22.03 9.06 18.86
CA LYS A 253 -21.85 9.88 20.08
C LYS A 253 -21.56 11.34 19.77
N GLU A 254 -20.79 11.61 18.72
CA GLU A 254 -20.39 12.96 18.31
C GLU A 254 -21.40 13.60 17.32
N ASP A 255 -22.58 12.97 17.12
CA ASP A 255 -23.63 13.42 16.19
C ASP A 255 -23.14 13.66 14.75
N LEU A 256 -22.25 12.79 14.28
CA LEU A 256 -21.64 12.89 12.95
C LEU A 256 -22.35 12.01 11.89
N THR A 257 -23.48 11.41 12.22
CA THR A 257 -24.15 10.42 11.34
C THR A 257 -24.54 11.02 9.99
N GLU A 258 -24.95 12.29 9.96
CA GLU A 258 -25.31 13.01 8.73
C GLU A 258 -24.11 13.58 7.96
N HIS A 259 -22.89 13.48 8.53
CA HIS A 259 -21.68 14.07 7.97
C HIS A 259 -20.64 13.03 7.55
N VAL A 260 -20.78 11.75 7.97
CA VAL A 260 -19.81 10.69 7.73
C VAL A 260 -20.48 9.47 7.10
N ARG A 261 -19.92 8.96 6.02
CA ARG A 261 -20.32 7.66 5.42
C ARG A 261 -19.12 6.71 5.36
N ILE A 262 -19.31 5.51 5.91
CA ILE A 262 -18.37 4.40 5.79
C ILE A 262 -18.95 3.40 4.78
N LEU A 263 -18.29 3.28 3.62
CA LEU A 263 -18.83 2.53 2.49
C LEU A 263 -18.42 1.04 2.48
N GLY A 264 -17.56 0.63 3.43
CA GLY A 264 -16.99 -0.70 3.37
C GLY A 264 -16.08 -0.90 2.16
N TYR A 265 -15.81 -2.15 1.81
CA TYR A 265 -15.03 -2.47 0.62
C TYR A 265 -15.82 -2.16 -0.66
N ARG A 266 -15.19 -1.42 -1.58
CA ARG A 266 -15.76 -1.03 -2.88
C ARG A 266 -14.79 -1.36 -4.01
N LYS A 267 -15.29 -1.99 -5.08
CA LYS A 267 -14.52 -2.28 -6.29
C LYS A 267 -14.27 -1.04 -7.14
N ASP A 268 -15.20 -0.08 -7.08
CA ASP A 268 -15.19 1.22 -7.74
C ASP A 268 -14.57 2.32 -6.88
N ALA A 269 -13.62 1.95 -6.00
CA ALA A 269 -12.98 2.91 -5.09
C ALA A 269 -12.25 4.06 -5.82
N LEU A 270 -11.73 3.83 -7.04
CA LEU A 270 -11.07 4.88 -7.84
C LEU A 270 -12.10 5.87 -8.43
N GLU A 271 -13.25 5.39 -8.83
CA GLU A 271 -14.37 6.21 -9.29
C GLU A 271 -14.89 7.09 -8.14
N ILE A 272 -15.05 6.51 -6.94
CA ILE A 272 -15.43 7.25 -5.72
C ILE A 272 -14.34 8.26 -5.36
N LEU A 273 -13.06 7.89 -5.45
CA LEU A 273 -11.95 8.80 -5.22
C LEU A 273 -12.05 10.06 -6.09
N LYS A 274 -12.34 9.91 -7.37
CA LYS A 274 -12.48 11.04 -8.31
C LYS A 274 -13.67 11.97 -8.00
N CYS A 275 -14.58 11.56 -7.12
CA CYS A 275 -15.67 12.40 -6.63
C CYS A 275 -15.30 13.21 -5.37
N MET A 276 -14.10 12.98 -4.79
CA MET A 276 -13.63 13.70 -3.62
C MET A 276 -12.97 15.03 -4.01
N ASP A 277 -13.21 16.07 -3.21
CA ASP A 277 -12.58 17.38 -3.36
C ASP A 277 -11.23 17.45 -2.62
N PHE A 278 -11.10 16.68 -1.52
CA PHE A 278 -9.88 16.57 -0.70
C PHE A 278 -9.65 15.12 -0.28
N TYR A 279 -8.38 14.74 -0.17
CA TYR A 279 -8.00 13.43 0.34
C TYR A 279 -7.26 13.55 1.66
N ILE A 280 -7.58 12.69 2.62
CA ILE A 280 -6.90 12.62 3.93
C ILE A 280 -6.31 11.23 4.15
N SER A 281 -5.05 11.17 4.58
CA SER A 281 -4.40 9.94 5.05
C SER A 281 -3.98 10.10 6.51
N PRO A 282 -4.79 9.60 7.47
CA PRO A 282 -4.55 9.74 8.91
C PRO A 282 -3.67 8.63 9.48
N SER A 283 -3.00 7.83 8.64
CA SER A 283 -2.28 6.63 9.02
C SER A 283 -1.17 6.90 10.04
N LEU A 284 -0.99 5.98 10.98
CA LEU A 284 0.07 6.00 11.99
C LEU A 284 1.34 5.31 11.47
N SER A 285 1.18 4.39 10.52
CA SER A 285 2.31 3.66 9.92
C SER A 285 1.98 3.19 8.51
N GLU A 286 2.88 3.44 7.56
CA GLU A 286 2.79 3.02 6.15
C GLU A 286 4.18 2.73 5.60
N GLY A 287 4.24 1.78 4.66
CA GLY A 287 5.42 1.61 3.83
C GLY A 287 5.55 2.73 2.79
N LEU A 288 4.71 2.68 1.78
CA LEU A 288 4.46 3.73 0.79
C LEU A 288 3.00 3.58 0.32
N PRO A 289 2.07 4.45 0.77
CA PRO A 289 0.64 4.27 0.53
C PRO A 289 0.26 4.51 -0.94
N ILE A 290 -0.19 3.47 -1.63
CA ILE A 290 -0.64 3.55 -3.02
C ILE A 290 -1.86 4.47 -3.15
N SER A 291 -2.73 4.53 -2.13
CA SER A 291 -3.92 5.39 -2.15
C SER A 291 -3.60 6.89 -2.20
N ILE A 292 -2.48 7.33 -1.60
CA ILE A 292 -1.99 8.72 -1.77
C ILE A 292 -1.51 8.94 -3.21
N LEU A 293 -0.78 7.96 -3.80
CA LEU A 293 -0.35 8.06 -5.20
C LEU A 293 -1.56 8.16 -6.14
N GLU A 294 -2.62 7.38 -5.87
CA GLU A 294 -3.87 7.41 -6.63
C GLU A 294 -4.60 8.74 -6.50
N ALA A 295 -4.67 9.29 -5.28
CA ALA A 295 -5.30 10.60 -5.03
C ALA A 295 -4.54 11.73 -5.74
N ILE A 296 -3.21 11.76 -5.68
CA ILE A 296 -2.40 12.73 -6.43
C ILE A 296 -2.58 12.54 -7.95
N SER A 297 -2.62 11.29 -8.43
CA SER A 297 -2.86 11.00 -9.84
C SER A 297 -4.23 11.45 -10.30
N SER A 298 -5.21 11.51 -9.39
CA SER A 298 -6.54 12.10 -9.62
C SER A 298 -6.56 13.63 -9.47
N ARG A 299 -5.42 14.28 -9.23
CA ARG A 299 -5.27 15.72 -8.96
C ARG A 299 -6.07 16.22 -7.76
N ILE A 300 -6.24 15.38 -6.76
CA ILE A 300 -6.91 15.72 -5.52
C ILE A 300 -5.88 16.26 -4.52
N PRO A 301 -6.12 17.43 -3.89
CA PRO A 301 -5.24 17.97 -2.86
C PRO A 301 -5.27 17.09 -1.61
N ILE A 302 -4.11 16.92 -0.97
CA ILE A 302 -3.90 15.94 0.11
C ILE A 302 -3.44 16.60 1.40
N ALA A 303 -4.05 16.18 2.51
CA ALA A 303 -3.44 16.27 3.84
C ALA A 303 -3.13 14.86 4.37
N ALA A 304 -1.98 14.68 5.01
CA ALA A 304 -1.55 13.37 5.50
C ALA A 304 -0.69 13.51 6.76
N THR A 305 -0.66 12.45 7.56
CA THR A 305 0.27 12.37 8.71
C THR A 305 1.72 12.28 8.27
N GLU A 306 2.62 12.86 9.05
CA GLU A 306 4.06 12.96 8.76
C GLU A 306 4.80 11.65 9.11
N ILE A 307 4.43 10.55 8.47
CA ILE A 307 5.09 9.25 8.59
C ILE A 307 6.00 8.96 7.40
N ALA A 308 6.86 7.95 7.53
CA ALA A 308 7.94 7.68 6.59
C ALA A 308 7.49 7.66 5.11
N GLY A 309 6.49 6.84 4.76
CA GLY A 309 6.01 6.73 3.38
C GLY A 309 5.35 8.01 2.86
N ASN A 310 4.61 8.73 3.71
CA ASN A 310 3.97 9.99 3.34
C ASN A 310 5.00 11.10 3.10
N LYS A 311 6.08 11.15 3.91
CA LYS A 311 7.21 12.09 3.72
C LYS A 311 7.90 11.89 2.38
N ASP A 312 8.13 10.64 1.99
CA ASP A 312 8.76 10.33 0.70
C ASP A 312 7.90 10.84 -0.48
N ILE A 313 6.57 10.73 -0.39
CA ILE A 313 5.65 11.21 -1.42
C ILE A 313 5.53 12.74 -1.40
N LEU A 314 5.18 13.32 -0.24
CA LEU A 314 4.78 14.72 -0.09
C LEU A 314 5.95 15.69 0.19
N ARG A 315 7.15 15.19 0.44
CA ARG A 315 8.41 15.91 0.54
C ARG A 315 8.33 17.20 1.39
N ASN A 316 8.16 17.01 2.70
CA ASN A 316 8.07 18.12 3.67
C ASN A 316 7.02 19.18 3.29
N SER A 317 5.83 18.73 2.95
CA SER A 317 4.68 19.58 2.58
C SER A 317 4.81 20.36 1.25
N ALA A 318 5.79 20.05 0.40
CA ALA A 318 5.91 20.68 -0.92
C ALA A 318 4.80 20.23 -1.91
N PHE A 319 4.19 19.05 -1.67
CA PHE A 319 3.23 18.42 -2.59
C PHE A 319 1.92 18.01 -1.89
N GLY A 320 1.67 18.53 -0.70
CA GLY A 320 0.50 18.27 0.14
C GLY A 320 0.75 18.81 1.54
N ILE A 321 -0.20 18.71 2.43
CA ILE A 321 -0.04 19.14 3.83
C ILE A 321 0.35 17.95 4.68
N LEU A 322 1.50 18.03 5.38
CA LEU A 322 1.90 17.06 6.39
C LEU A 322 1.58 17.58 7.79
N VAL A 323 1.04 16.70 8.63
CA VAL A 323 0.68 16.98 10.02
C VAL A 323 1.24 15.91 10.95
N GLU A 324 1.43 16.26 12.21
CA GLU A 324 1.92 15.33 13.24
C GLU A 324 1.00 14.09 13.35
N PRO A 325 1.57 12.86 13.33
CA PRO A 325 0.78 11.64 13.50
C PRO A 325 0.24 11.52 14.94
N ASN A 326 -0.84 10.76 15.08
CA ASN A 326 -1.50 10.49 16.36
C ASN A 326 -1.96 11.75 17.13
N SER A 327 -2.24 12.84 16.41
CA SER A 327 -2.77 14.09 16.96
C SER A 327 -4.02 14.49 16.19
N PRO A 328 -5.23 14.27 16.74
CA PRO A 328 -6.48 14.75 16.15
C PRO A 328 -6.50 16.29 15.98
N GLU A 329 -5.82 17.03 16.86
CA GLU A 329 -5.68 18.48 16.80
C GLU A 329 -4.92 18.89 15.53
N CYS A 330 -3.70 18.36 15.35
CA CYS A 330 -2.88 18.66 14.18
C CYS A 330 -3.58 18.20 12.88
N LEU A 331 -4.28 17.06 12.91
CA LEU A 331 -5.02 16.56 11.77
C LEU A 331 -6.20 17.49 11.42
N SER A 332 -6.93 18.00 12.42
CA SER A 332 -8.01 18.98 12.21
C SER A 332 -7.49 20.27 11.59
N LEU A 333 -6.37 20.79 12.07
CA LEU A 333 -5.73 21.98 11.49
C LEU A 333 -5.29 21.76 10.05
N GLY A 334 -4.72 20.58 9.73
CA GLY A 334 -4.35 20.21 8.36
C GLY A 334 -5.54 20.16 7.41
N ILE A 335 -6.66 19.57 7.87
CA ILE A 335 -7.91 19.52 7.08
C ILE A 335 -8.45 20.93 6.86
N ILE A 336 -8.55 21.76 7.91
CA ILE A 336 -9.04 23.14 7.78
C ILE A 336 -8.13 23.91 6.80
N ARG A 337 -6.82 23.82 6.96
CA ARG A 337 -5.86 24.52 6.10
C ARG A 337 -6.05 24.16 4.62
N ILE A 338 -6.20 22.87 4.29
CA ILE A 338 -6.35 22.46 2.88
C ILE A 338 -7.68 22.93 2.29
N THR A 339 -8.76 22.98 3.10
CA THR A 339 -10.08 23.46 2.66
C THR A 339 -10.14 24.97 2.48
N GLN A 340 -9.21 25.73 3.05
CA GLN A 340 -9.12 27.19 2.97
C GLN A 340 -8.19 27.67 1.85
N LEU A 341 -7.41 26.79 1.20
CA LEU A 341 -6.59 27.18 0.07
C LEU A 341 -7.45 27.71 -1.09
N THR A 342 -6.97 28.76 -1.72
CA THR A 342 -7.59 29.31 -2.93
C THR A 342 -7.50 28.31 -4.08
N GLN A 343 -8.38 28.46 -5.08
CA GLN A 343 -8.34 27.59 -6.28
C GLN A 343 -7.01 27.69 -7.02
N ILE A 344 -6.34 28.83 -6.98
CA ILE A 344 -5.00 29.04 -7.60
C ILE A 344 -3.96 28.19 -6.84
N GLU A 345 -3.94 28.28 -5.52
CA GLU A 345 -3.01 27.48 -4.68
C GLU A 345 -3.25 25.98 -4.84
N LEU A 346 -4.52 25.53 -4.84
CA LEU A 346 -4.89 24.13 -5.07
C LEU A 346 -4.41 23.64 -6.44
N ASN A 347 -4.58 24.45 -7.50
CA ASN A 347 -4.16 24.11 -8.85
C ASN A 347 -2.63 24.00 -8.97
N ILE A 348 -1.89 24.88 -8.30
CA ILE A 348 -0.41 24.81 -8.25
C ILE A 348 0.03 23.57 -7.48
N LEU A 349 -0.52 23.35 -6.29
CA LEU A 349 -0.18 22.21 -5.43
C LEU A 349 -0.41 20.88 -6.14
N THR A 350 -1.61 20.68 -6.68
CA THR A 350 -1.99 19.41 -7.33
C THR A 350 -1.24 19.17 -8.64
N ARG A 351 -0.96 20.22 -9.43
CA ARG A 351 -0.13 20.12 -10.64
C ARG A 351 1.28 19.68 -10.29
N ASN A 352 1.90 20.31 -9.30
CA ASN A 352 3.27 20.00 -8.88
C ASN A 352 3.36 18.58 -8.30
N ALA A 353 2.39 18.19 -7.46
CA ALA A 353 2.28 16.84 -6.92
C ALA A 353 2.13 15.80 -8.04
N TYR A 354 1.24 16.02 -9.00
CA TYR A 354 1.04 15.13 -10.14
C TYR A 354 2.32 14.94 -10.97
N ASN A 355 3.01 16.02 -11.31
CA ASN A 355 4.26 15.97 -12.07
C ASN A 355 5.32 15.14 -11.33
N ARG A 356 5.41 15.28 -10.00
CA ARG A 356 6.30 14.47 -9.18
C ARG A 356 5.92 12.99 -9.22
N ILE A 357 4.63 12.65 -9.07
CA ILE A 357 4.20 11.24 -9.11
C ILE A 357 4.48 10.63 -10.48
N LYS A 358 4.12 11.31 -11.56
CA LYS A 358 4.40 10.83 -12.92
C LYS A 358 5.89 10.57 -13.17
N LYS A 359 6.79 11.37 -12.59
CA LYS A 359 8.24 11.24 -12.77
C LYS A 359 8.90 10.19 -11.88
N HIS A 360 8.43 10.00 -10.62
CA HIS A 360 9.19 9.22 -9.62
C HIS A 360 8.41 8.05 -9.01
N PHE A 361 7.10 7.97 -9.26
CA PHE A 361 6.21 6.96 -8.69
C PHE A 361 5.27 6.37 -9.76
N SER A 362 5.67 6.43 -11.03
CA SER A 362 4.93 5.78 -12.10
C SER A 362 5.13 4.26 -12.03
N ILE A 363 4.21 3.53 -12.65
CA ILE A 363 4.29 2.06 -12.71
C ILE A 363 5.52 1.64 -13.54
N GLU A 364 5.85 2.41 -14.59
CA GLU A 364 7.01 2.18 -15.46
C GLU A 364 8.30 2.31 -14.65
N GLU A 365 8.48 3.41 -13.90
CA GLU A 365 9.66 3.64 -13.06
C GLU A 365 9.86 2.52 -12.03
N MET A 366 8.77 2.06 -11.39
CA MET A 366 8.80 0.95 -10.45
C MET A 366 9.22 -0.35 -11.14
N THR A 367 8.63 -0.66 -12.29
CA THR A 367 8.87 -1.92 -12.98
C THR A 367 10.25 -1.98 -13.61
N ASP A 368 10.70 -0.91 -14.26
CA ASP A 368 12.03 -0.82 -14.88
C ASP A 368 13.14 -1.03 -13.84
N LYS A 369 13.05 -0.34 -12.70
CA LYS A 369 13.99 -0.52 -11.59
C LYS A 369 13.97 -1.95 -11.03
N THR A 370 12.79 -2.53 -10.93
CA THR A 370 12.64 -3.90 -10.41
C THR A 370 13.23 -4.93 -11.39
N PHE A 371 12.97 -4.79 -12.69
CA PHE A 371 13.48 -5.72 -13.70
C PHE A 371 14.98 -5.55 -13.93
N LEU A 372 15.50 -4.33 -13.83
CA LEU A 372 16.95 -4.09 -13.81
C LEU A 372 17.60 -4.82 -12.64
N LEU A 373 17.00 -4.75 -11.43
CA LEU A 373 17.49 -5.46 -10.25
C LEU A 373 17.46 -6.97 -10.45
N TYR A 374 16.42 -7.54 -11.04
CA TYR A 374 16.36 -8.99 -11.34
C TYR A 374 17.50 -9.41 -12.24
N ASN A 375 17.77 -8.67 -13.32
CA ASN A 375 18.86 -8.95 -14.23
C ASN A 375 20.25 -8.87 -13.53
N GLN A 376 20.43 -7.88 -12.64
CA GLN A 376 21.65 -7.77 -11.83
C GLN A 376 21.86 -8.96 -10.91
N VAL A 377 20.78 -9.47 -10.28
CA VAL A 377 20.85 -10.64 -9.39
C VAL A 377 21.18 -11.91 -10.16
N LEU A 378 20.57 -12.10 -11.34
CA LEU A 378 20.82 -13.29 -12.16
C LEU A 378 22.23 -13.30 -12.75
N ASN A 379 22.73 -12.15 -13.22
CA ASN A 379 24.07 -12.05 -13.80
C ASN A 379 25.18 -12.29 -12.76
N LYS A 380 24.97 -11.89 -11.49
CA LYS A 380 25.93 -12.17 -10.41
C LYS A 380 26.03 -13.66 -10.03
N ASN A 381 24.95 -14.41 -10.25
CA ASN A 381 24.93 -15.84 -9.95
C ASN A 381 25.42 -16.70 -11.13
N ALA A 382 25.62 -16.10 -12.31
CA ALA A 382 26.15 -16.77 -13.49
C ALA A 382 27.70 -16.62 -13.62
N ALA A 383 28.30 -15.72 -12.84
CA ALA A 383 29.74 -15.50 -12.71
C ALA A 383 30.29 -16.21 -11.46
#